data_77e7368b8d9b55aebb9c16a3c6f2e25b
#
_entry.id   77e7368b8d9b55aebb9c16a3c6f2e25b
#
_cell.length_a   1.000
_cell.length_b   1.000
_cell.length_c   1.000
_cell.angle_alpha   90.00
_cell.angle_beta   90.00
_cell.angle_gamma   90.00
#
_symmetry.space_group_name_H-M   'P 1'
#
loop_
_entity.id
_entity.type
_entity.pdbx_description
1 polymer ?
#
loop_
_entity_poly.entity_id
_entity_poly.type
_entity_poly.pdbx_seq_one_letter_code
_entity_poly.pdbx_strand_id
1 'polypeptide(L)'
;MSASLDFEHFVGINAIPGGAKFHPNGNDYVYAAGGNLIVGDLTDPHKQDFLRAHNDYVTCVAVSNSGQLLASGQRGNEANAHVWDFERKEVLYTLEEHDGQVQALAFSHDERILASIGSSEDHKLILWDMSTGAVIASSCKLPTGTLCVCWGGFIRDIKRRDT
;
A
#
# COMPACT_ATOMS: atom_id res chain seq x y z
N MET A 1 36.90 6.22 11.34
CA MET A 1 36.07 5.51 10.36
C MET A 1 34.92 4.89 11.14
N SER A 2 33.72 5.40 11.02
CA SER A 2 32.53 4.74 11.59
C SER A 2 32.15 3.59 10.67
N ALA A 3 32.15 2.36 11.17
CA ALA A 3 31.61 1.24 10.43
C ALA A 3 30.09 1.42 10.37
N SER A 4 29.51 1.58 9.17
CA SER A 4 28.08 1.48 8.96
C SER A 4 27.75 -0.01 8.83
N LEU A 5 26.75 -0.46 9.58
CA LEU A 5 26.17 -1.78 9.41
C LEU A 5 25.04 -1.64 8.40
N ASP A 6 25.21 -2.21 7.22
CA ASP A 6 24.16 -2.30 6.21
C ASP A 6 23.49 -3.69 6.27
N PHE A 7 22.16 -3.70 6.17
CA PHE A 7 21.41 -4.95 6.06
C PHE A 7 21.58 -5.50 4.65
N GLU A 8 22.16 -6.67 4.51
CA GLU A 8 22.31 -7.37 3.23
C GLU A 8 21.13 -8.30 2.93
N HIS A 9 20.53 -8.86 3.98
CA HIS A 9 19.45 -9.84 3.82
C HIS A 9 18.52 -9.86 5.03
N PHE A 10 17.21 -10.06 4.77
CA PHE A 10 16.19 -10.20 5.80
C PHE A 10 15.40 -11.49 5.59
N VAL A 11 15.21 -12.24 6.67
CA VAL A 11 14.36 -13.45 6.69
C VAL A 11 13.24 -13.24 7.70
N GLY A 12 12.03 -13.13 7.23
CA GLY A 12 10.83 -12.93 8.05
C GLY A 12 9.77 -12.14 7.30
N ILE A 13 8.53 -12.24 7.76
CA ILE A 13 7.38 -11.54 7.21
C ILE A 13 6.42 -11.13 8.32
N ASN A 14 5.76 -9.99 8.19
CA ASN A 14 4.68 -9.61 9.08
C ASN A 14 3.49 -10.56 8.88
N ALA A 15 2.93 -11.06 9.97
CA ALA A 15 1.73 -11.90 9.95
C ALA A 15 0.47 -11.02 9.74
N ILE A 16 0.35 -10.44 8.56
CA ILE A 16 -0.77 -9.58 8.16
C ILE A 16 -1.48 -10.17 6.93
N PRO A 17 -2.81 -10.04 6.82
CA PRO A 17 -3.55 -10.47 5.63
C PRO A 17 -3.02 -9.76 4.38
N GLY A 18 -2.61 -10.52 3.37
CA GLY A 18 -2.07 -9.95 2.14
C GLY A 18 -0.74 -9.22 2.29
N GLY A 19 0.07 -9.57 3.33
CA GLY A 19 1.37 -8.97 3.60
C GLY A 19 2.47 -9.26 2.58
N ALA A 20 2.19 -10.13 1.60
CA ALA A 20 3.03 -10.37 0.45
C ALA A 20 2.21 -10.22 -0.84
N LYS A 21 2.79 -9.61 -1.85
CA LYS A 21 2.21 -9.39 -3.18
C LYS A 21 3.21 -9.73 -4.26
N PHE A 22 2.76 -10.44 -5.29
CA PHE A 22 3.56 -10.58 -6.50
C PHE A 22 3.49 -9.31 -7.33
N HIS A 23 4.62 -8.92 -7.87
CA HIS A 23 4.68 -7.79 -8.78
C HIS A 23 4.25 -8.22 -10.19
N PRO A 24 3.54 -7.36 -10.96
CA PRO A 24 3.05 -7.72 -12.30
C PRO A 24 4.12 -8.06 -13.33
N ASN A 25 5.38 -7.69 -13.08
CA ASN A 25 6.51 -8.07 -13.96
C ASN A 25 6.83 -9.58 -13.95
N GLY A 26 6.22 -10.35 -13.04
CA GLY A 26 6.39 -11.79 -12.94
C GLY A 26 7.72 -12.26 -12.34
N ASN A 27 8.59 -11.35 -11.93
CA ASN A 27 9.91 -11.66 -11.37
C ASN A 27 10.07 -11.21 -9.92
N ASP A 28 9.41 -10.13 -9.53
CA ASP A 28 9.57 -9.55 -8.21
C ASP A 28 8.36 -9.84 -7.31
N TYR A 29 8.58 -9.82 -6.01
CA TYR A 29 7.54 -9.83 -5.01
C TYR A 29 7.83 -8.79 -3.92
N VAL A 30 6.80 -8.28 -3.29
CA VAL A 30 6.88 -7.26 -2.23
C VAL A 30 6.26 -7.83 -0.97
N TYR A 31 6.93 -7.67 0.15
CA TYR A 31 6.39 -8.09 1.44
C TYR A 31 6.77 -7.13 2.56
N ALA A 32 5.99 -7.16 3.63
CA ALA A 32 6.20 -6.35 4.81
C ALA A 32 7.00 -7.11 5.87
N ALA A 33 8.01 -6.45 6.44
CA ALA A 33 8.83 -6.98 7.52
C ALA A 33 9.15 -5.88 8.54
N GLY A 34 8.51 -5.92 9.70
CA GLY A 34 8.58 -4.82 10.67
C GLY A 34 7.99 -3.54 10.09
N GLY A 35 8.73 -2.46 10.15
CA GLY A 35 8.42 -1.17 9.52
C GLY A 35 9.00 -1.00 8.12
N ASN A 36 9.42 -2.07 7.45
CA ASN A 36 10.00 -1.99 6.12
C ASN A 36 9.16 -2.76 5.08
N LEU A 37 9.19 -2.29 3.85
CA LEU A 37 8.86 -3.11 2.69
C LEU A 37 10.14 -3.69 2.11
N ILE A 38 10.07 -4.93 1.71
CA ILE A 38 11.16 -5.63 1.05
C ILE A 38 10.68 -6.06 -0.34
N VAL A 39 11.45 -5.70 -1.33
CA VAL A 39 11.29 -6.18 -2.71
C VAL A 39 12.29 -7.29 -2.92
N GLY A 40 11.80 -8.50 -3.15
CA GLY A 40 12.62 -9.68 -3.42
C GLY A 40 12.49 -10.13 -4.87
N ASP A 41 13.51 -10.81 -5.37
CA ASP A 41 13.57 -11.41 -6.70
C ASP A 41 13.23 -12.90 -6.60
N LEU A 42 12.32 -13.40 -7.44
CA LEU A 42 11.92 -14.82 -7.44
C LEU A 42 13.03 -15.76 -7.95
N THR A 43 13.97 -15.23 -8.71
CA THR A 43 15.07 -16.02 -9.29
C THR A 43 16.33 -15.97 -8.45
N ASP A 44 16.53 -14.90 -7.67
CA ASP A 44 17.67 -14.74 -6.78
C ASP A 44 17.20 -14.33 -5.37
N PRO A 45 17.08 -15.27 -4.43
CA PRO A 45 16.60 -14.98 -3.08
C PRO A 45 17.54 -14.08 -2.25
N HIS A 46 18.77 -13.86 -2.72
CA HIS A 46 19.71 -12.95 -2.05
C HIS A 46 19.56 -11.50 -2.50
N LYS A 47 18.87 -11.28 -3.62
CA LYS A 47 18.59 -9.93 -4.12
C LYS A 47 17.36 -9.36 -3.43
N GLN A 48 17.60 -8.42 -2.53
CA GLN A 48 16.55 -7.73 -1.77
C GLN A 48 16.81 -6.23 -1.75
N ASP A 49 15.77 -5.45 -2.09
CA ASP A 49 15.75 -4.00 -1.91
C ASP A 49 14.88 -3.65 -0.69
N PHE A 50 15.34 -2.69 0.10
CA PHE A 50 14.67 -2.26 1.34
C PHE A 50 14.08 -0.87 1.16
N LEU A 51 12.75 -0.74 1.26
CA LEU A 51 12.04 0.52 1.27
C LEU A 51 11.75 0.91 2.73
N ARG A 52 12.38 2.01 3.18
CA ARG A 52 12.37 2.44 4.57
C ARG A 52 11.81 3.85 4.68
N ALA A 53 10.58 3.97 5.20
CA ALA A 53 9.98 5.25 5.55
C ALA A 53 9.02 5.13 6.74
N HIS A 54 8.50 3.93 7.01
CA HIS A 54 7.63 3.71 8.13
C HIS A 54 8.38 3.75 9.46
N ASN A 55 7.77 4.38 10.46
CA ASN A 55 8.28 4.45 11.84
C ASN A 55 7.65 3.41 12.77
N ASP A 56 6.64 2.66 12.30
CA ASP A 56 6.01 1.56 13.01
C ASP A 56 5.72 0.39 12.05
N TYR A 57 5.12 -0.69 12.54
CA TYR A 57 4.84 -1.88 11.75
C TYR A 57 3.94 -1.60 10.55
N VAL A 58 4.35 -2.10 9.39
CA VAL A 58 3.51 -2.13 8.19
C VAL A 58 2.36 -3.12 8.40
N THR A 59 1.15 -2.69 8.10
CA THR A 59 -0.10 -3.42 8.33
C THR A 59 -0.79 -3.87 7.04
N CYS A 60 -0.50 -3.22 5.93
CA CYS A 60 -1.07 -3.58 4.62
C CYS A 60 -0.15 -3.13 3.48
N VAL A 61 -0.24 -3.84 2.36
CA VAL A 61 0.52 -3.58 1.13
C VAL A 61 -0.38 -3.72 -0.08
N ALA A 62 -0.28 -2.80 -1.02
CA ALA A 62 -0.94 -2.87 -2.31
C ALA A 62 0.07 -2.58 -3.44
N VAL A 63 -0.12 -3.25 -4.56
CA VAL A 63 0.65 -3.05 -5.80
C VAL A 63 -0.33 -2.59 -6.87
N SER A 64 0.03 -1.58 -7.65
CA SER A 64 -0.79 -1.13 -8.77
C SER A 64 -0.78 -2.13 -9.92
N ASN A 65 -1.76 -2.07 -10.81
CA ASN A 65 -1.90 -3.03 -11.92
C ASN A 65 -0.72 -3.02 -12.89
N SER A 66 -0.14 -1.84 -13.12
CA SER A 66 1.08 -1.69 -13.95
C SER A 66 2.35 -2.12 -13.20
N GLY A 67 2.30 -2.14 -11.87
CA GLY A 67 3.45 -2.33 -11.00
C GLY A 67 4.28 -1.06 -10.77
N GLN A 68 3.94 0.07 -11.38
CA GLN A 68 4.72 1.31 -11.20
C GLN A 68 4.61 1.88 -9.79
N LEU A 69 3.46 1.66 -9.13
CA LEU A 69 3.20 2.18 -7.79
C LEU A 69 3.04 1.05 -6.79
N LEU A 70 3.59 1.27 -5.60
CA LEU A 70 3.28 0.49 -4.40
C LEU A 70 2.61 1.40 -3.39
N ALA A 71 1.76 0.84 -2.54
CA ALA A 71 1.24 1.54 -1.37
C ALA A 71 1.40 0.66 -0.14
N SER A 72 1.74 1.26 0.98
CA SER A 72 1.89 0.60 2.26
C SER A 72 1.31 1.44 3.38
N GLY A 73 0.64 0.82 4.32
CA GLY A 73 0.08 1.47 5.50
C GLY A 73 0.73 0.95 6.76
N GLN A 74 0.81 1.79 7.80
CA GLN A 74 1.34 1.43 9.11
C GLN A 74 0.28 1.54 10.19
N ARG A 75 0.60 1.03 11.37
CA ARG A 75 -0.10 1.30 12.62
C ARG A 75 0.60 2.40 13.42
N GLY A 76 -0.03 2.83 14.51
CA GLY A 76 0.52 3.80 15.47
C GLY A 76 -0.28 5.10 15.48
N ASN A 77 0.12 6.04 16.35
CA ASN A 77 -0.58 7.32 16.51
C ASN A 77 -0.51 8.21 15.25
N GLU A 78 0.48 7.97 14.41
CA GLU A 78 0.63 8.56 13.08
C GLU A 78 0.50 7.45 12.05
N ALA A 79 -0.74 7.00 11.81
CA ALA A 79 -1.04 5.88 10.92
C ALA A 79 -0.92 6.29 9.45
N ASN A 80 0.28 6.61 9.02
CA ASN A 80 0.55 7.07 7.67
C ASN A 80 0.50 5.92 6.65
N ALA A 81 0.03 6.23 5.44
CA ALA A 81 0.25 5.41 4.29
C ALA A 81 1.29 6.08 3.38
N HIS A 82 2.20 5.29 2.83
CA HIS A 82 3.18 5.75 1.85
C HIS A 82 2.86 5.18 0.47
N VAL A 83 2.98 6.04 -0.53
CA VAL A 83 2.95 5.63 -1.95
C VAL A 83 4.37 5.74 -2.49
N TRP A 84 4.84 4.68 -3.14
CA TRP A 84 6.19 4.51 -3.60
C TRP A 84 6.24 4.39 -5.12
N ASP A 85 7.28 4.96 -5.72
CA ASP A 85 7.71 4.62 -7.07
C ASP A 85 8.48 3.29 -7.01
N PHE A 86 7.98 2.28 -7.70
CA PHE A 86 8.60 0.95 -7.66
C PHE A 86 9.99 0.92 -8.30
N GLU A 87 10.20 1.66 -9.37
CA GLU A 87 11.48 1.65 -10.09
C GLU A 87 12.56 2.42 -9.31
N ARG A 88 12.20 3.61 -8.79
CA ARG A 88 13.12 4.48 -8.05
C ARG A 88 13.31 4.06 -6.60
N LYS A 89 12.41 3.23 -6.06
CA LYS A 89 12.39 2.82 -4.64
C LYS A 89 12.26 3.99 -3.67
N GLU A 90 11.59 5.06 -4.09
CA GLU A 90 11.41 6.29 -3.34
C GLU A 90 9.94 6.53 -3.00
N VAL A 91 9.69 7.25 -1.89
CA VAL A 91 8.35 7.69 -1.50
C VAL A 91 7.93 8.84 -2.39
N LEU A 92 6.78 8.68 -3.07
CA LEU A 92 6.12 9.74 -3.83
C LEU A 92 5.21 10.59 -2.96
N TYR A 93 4.41 9.94 -2.11
CA TYR A 93 3.43 10.59 -1.24
C TYR A 93 3.42 9.96 0.15
N THR A 94 3.29 10.82 1.16
CA THR A 94 2.94 10.43 2.53
C THR A 94 1.51 10.91 2.79
N LEU A 95 0.62 9.99 3.13
CA LEU A 95 -0.82 10.19 3.27
C LEU A 95 -1.17 10.14 4.77
N GLU A 96 -1.48 11.30 5.38
CA GLU A 96 -1.51 11.53 6.84
C GLU A 96 -2.93 11.84 7.35
N GLU A 97 -3.91 10.98 7.11
CA GLU A 97 -5.31 11.24 7.50
C GLU A 97 -5.94 10.14 8.37
N HIS A 98 -5.22 9.04 8.60
CA HIS A 98 -5.70 7.94 9.44
C HIS A 98 -5.20 8.04 10.87
N ASP A 99 -6.07 7.65 11.81
CA ASP A 99 -5.77 7.53 13.22
C ASP A 99 -5.63 6.04 13.60
N GLY A 100 -4.59 5.69 14.33
CA GLY A 100 -4.37 4.35 14.89
C GLY A 100 -3.79 3.32 13.91
N GLN A 101 -4.43 3.00 12.79
CA GLN A 101 -3.92 1.99 11.85
C GLN A 101 -4.56 2.13 10.47
N VAL A 102 -3.75 2.04 9.43
CA VAL A 102 -4.24 1.78 8.06
C VAL A 102 -4.50 0.29 7.92
N GLN A 103 -5.76 -0.10 7.74
CA GLN A 103 -6.19 -1.50 7.70
C GLN A 103 -6.05 -2.14 6.32
N ALA A 104 -6.39 -1.39 5.27
CA ALA A 104 -6.34 -1.88 3.90
C ALA A 104 -6.12 -0.75 2.89
N LEU A 105 -5.51 -1.09 1.77
CA LEU A 105 -5.20 -0.22 0.64
C LEU A 105 -5.57 -0.92 -0.67
N ALA A 106 -6.12 -0.17 -1.63
CA ALA A 106 -6.39 -0.68 -2.97
C ALA A 106 -6.29 0.42 -4.02
N PHE A 107 -5.49 0.20 -5.07
CA PHE A 107 -5.47 1.05 -6.25
C PHE A 107 -6.68 0.79 -7.13
N SER A 108 -7.26 1.85 -7.70
CA SER A 108 -8.26 1.73 -8.77
C SER A 108 -7.64 1.07 -10.01
N HIS A 109 -8.50 0.53 -10.87
CA HIS A 109 -8.06 -0.18 -12.06
C HIS A 109 -7.24 0.70 -13.02
N ASP A 110 -7.56 1.99 -13.09
CA ASP A 110 -6.84 3.00 -13.88
C ASP A 110 -5.68 3.68 -13.12
N GLU A 111 -5.41 3.24 -11.88
CA GLU A 111 -4.33 3.71 -11.01
C GLU A 111 -4.38 5.20 -10.63
N ARG A 112 -5.50 5.87 -10.93
CA ARG A 112 -5.68 7.29 -10.63
C ARG A 112 -6.09 7.54 -9.19
N ILE A 113 -6.69 6.53 -8.55
CA ILE A 113 -7.22 6.65 -7.19
C ILE A 113 -6.67 5.53 -6.33
N LEU A 114 -6.25 5.87 -5.12
CA LEU A 114 -5.98 4.92 -4.06
C LEU A 114 -7.10 5.02 -3.02
N ALA A 115 -7.69 3.90 -2.65
CA ALA A 115 -8.59 3.80 -1.52
C ALA A 115 -7.81 3.31 -0.29
N SER A 116 -7.96 3.97 0.83
CA SER A 116 -7.43 3.54 2.12
C SER A 116 -8.54 3.39 3.14
N ILE A 117 -8.44 2.39 4.00
CA ILE A 117 -9.37 2.14 5.10
C ILE A 117 -8.58 2.17 6.41
N GLY A 118 -9.07 2.92 7.37
CA GLY A 118 -8.58 2.91 8.74
C GLY A 118 -9.14 1.75 9.56
N SER A 119 -8.58 1.56 10.75
CA SER A 119 -9.00 0.53 11.70
C SER A 119 -10.41 0.78 12.25
N SER A 120 -10.85 -0.12 13.14
CA SER A 120 -12.12 0.02 13.87
C SER A 120 -12.16 1.20 14.83
N GLU A 121 -11.07 1.90 15.06
CA GLU A 121 -11.00 3.12 15.87
C GLU A 121 -11.14 4.37 15.01
N ASP A 122 -10.69 4.30 13.77
CA ASP A 122 -10.70 5.40 12.81
C ASP A 122 -11.99 5.47 11.97
N HIS A 123 -12.53 4.31 11.57
CA HIS A 123 -13.76 4.17 10.75
C HIS A 123 -13.75 4.97 9.44
N LYS A 124 -12.60 5.44 8.97
CA LYS A 124 -12.48 6.25 7.76
C LYS A 124 -12.25 5.38 6.52
N LEU A 125 -12.93 5.74 5.44
CA LEU A 125 -12.54 5.41 4.06
C LEU A 125 -12.11 6.70 3.40
N ILE A 126 -10.92 6.72 2.83
CA ILE A 126 -10.38 7.89 2.16
C ILE A 126 -9.98 7.51 0.74
N LEU A 127 -10.33 8.37 -0.21
CA LEU A 127 -9.95 8.28 -1.60
C LEU A 127 -8.91 9.36 -1.91
N TRP A 128 -7.79 8.94 -2.47
CA TRP A 128 -6.64 9.79 -2.77
C TRP A 128 -6.41 9.89 -4.27
N ASP A 129 -6.11 11.07 -4.76
CA ASP A 129 -5.69 11.31 -6.14
C ASP A 129 -4.20 10.97 -6.29
N MET A 130 -3.88 10.02 -7.15
CA MET A 130 -2.50 9.57 -7.36
C MET A 130 -1.68 10.52 -8.25
N SER A 131 -2.29 11.55 -8.82
CA SER A 131 -1.55 12.60 -9.53
C SER A 131 -1.02 13.70 -8.61
N THR A 132 -1.65 13.89 -7.46
CA THR A 132 -1.35 14.99 -6.52
C THR A 132 -1.07 14.53 -5.09
N GLY A 133 -1.46 13.31 -4.71
CA GLY A 133 -1.44 12.82 -3.34
C GLY A 133 -2.54 13.44 -2.44
N ALA A 134 -3.48 14.20 -3.01
CA ALA A 134 -4.52 14.90 -2.25
C ALA A 134 -5.75 14.00 -2.01
N VAL A 135 -6.50 14.33 -0.94
CA VAL A 135 -7.79 13.69 -0.65
C VAL A 135 -8.84 14.13 -1.66
N ILE A 136 -9.47 13.18 -2.35
CA ILE A 136 -10.64 13.41 -3.22
C ILE A 136 -11.92 13.40 -2.40
N ALA A 137 -12.05 12.40 -1.53
CA ALA A 137 -13.24 12.20 -0.69
C ALA A 137 -12.89 11.39 0.55
N SER A 138 -13.61 11.60 1.62
CA SER A 138 -13.52 10.81 2.85
C SER A 138 -14.89 10.51 3.44
N SER A 139 -15.02 9.38 4.12
CA SER A 139 -16.22 8.97 4.85
C SER A 139 -15.82 8.39 6.20
N CYS A 140 -16.39 8.87 7.27
CA CYS A 140 -16.14 8.45 8.65
C CYS A 140 -17.21 7.46 9.18
N LYS A 141 -17.89 6.72 8.30
CA LYS A 141 -19.03 5.87 8.67
C LYS A 141 -18.89 4.42 8.22
N LEU A 142 -17.67 3.91 8.17
CA LEU A 142 -17.50 2.49 7.87
C LEU A 142 -18.06 1.63 9.01
N PRO A 143 -18.69 0.48 8.69
CA PRO A 143 -19.08 -0.49 9.70
C PRO A 143 -17.85 -0.97 10.49
N THR A 144 -18.07 -1.26 11.77
CA THR A 144 -17.06 -1.89 12.63
C THR A 144 -16.61 -3.22 12.00
N GLY A 145 -15.31 -3.44 11.93
CA GLY A 145 -14.75 -4.70 11.42
C GLY A 145 -14.57 -4.77 9.91
N THR A 146 -14.54 -3.63 9.21
CA THR A 146 -14.11 -3.58 7.81
C THR A 146 -12.66 -4.02 7.69
N LEU A 147 -12.40 -5.14 6.98
CA LEU A 147 -11.07 -5.77 6.92
C LEU A 147 -10.34 -5.56 5.60
N CYS A 148 -11.08 -5.32 4.52
CA CYS A 148 -10.49 -5.18 3.19
C CYS A 148 -11.28 -4.23 2.31
N VAL A 149 -10.61 -3.74 1.28
CA VAL A 149 -11.17 -2.94 0.19
C VAL A 149 -10.66 -3.47 -1.13
N CYS A 150 -11.52 -3.47 -2.13
CA CYS A 150 -11.14 -3.75 -3.51
C CYS A 150 -11.97 -2.89 -4.47
N TRP A 151 -11.42 -2.63 -5.64
CA TRP A 151 -12.12 -1.95 -6.71
C TRP A 151 -12.81 -2.97 -7.62
N GLY A 152 -14.05 -2.67 -8.01
CA GLY A 152 -14.71 -3.38 -9.09
C GLY A 152 -14.15 -2.96 -10.46
N GLY A 153 -14.27 -3.83 -11.46
CA GLY A 153 -13.95 -3.47 -12.85
C GLY A 153 -14.96 -2.46 -13.42
N PHE A 154 -14.65 -1.89 -14.59
CA PHE A 154 -15.59 -1.05 -15.31
C PHE A 154 -16.79 -1.87 -15.78
N ILE A 155 -17.98 -1.58 -15.25
CA ILE A 155 -19.24 -2.10 -15.76
C ILE A 155 -19.74 -1.13 -16.81
N ARG A 156 -19.78 -1.56 -18.09
CA ARG A 156 -20.53 -0.82 -19.10
C ARG A 156 -22.00 -0.99 -18.79
N ASP A 157 -22.68 0.09 -18.42
CA ASP A 157 -24.13 0.08 -18.30
C ASP A 157 -24.73 -0.07 -19.72
N ILE A 158 -25.16 -1.28 -20.02
CA ILE A 158 -25.78 -1.62 -21.32
C ILE A 158 -27.15 -0.95 -21.47
N LYS A 159 -27.69 -0.29 -20.45
CA LYS A 159 -29.03 0.30 -20.42
C LYS A 159 -29.11 1.77 -20.81
N ARG A 160 -28.00 2.47 -21.07
CA ARG A 160 -28.07 3.78 -21.75
C ARG A 160 -28.11 3.58 -23.26
N ARG A 161 -29.24 3.09 -23.75
CA ARG A 161 -29.68 3.37 -25.12
C ARG A 161 -30.37 4.72 -25.09
N ASP A 162 -29.86 5.62 -25.93
CA ASP A 162 -30.36 6.92 -26.21
C ASP A 162 -31.89 6.93 -26.41
N THR A 163 -32.59 7.83 -25.72
CA THR A 163 -33.83 8.40 -26.13
C THR A 163 -33.58 9.86 -26.51
#